data_d7639b71dd4845ebbc567ba3101fbd7b
#
_entry.id   d7639b71dd4845ebbc567ba3101fbd7b
#
_cell.length_a   1.000
_cell.length_b   1.000
_cell.length_c   1.000
_cell.angle_alpha   90.00
_cell.angle_beta   90.00
_cell.angle_gamma   90.00
#
_symmetry.space_group_name_H-M   'P 1'
#
loop_
_entity.id
_entity.type
_entity.pdbx_description
1 polymer ?
#
loop_
_entity_poly.entity_id
_entity_poly.type
_entity_poly.pdbx_seq_one_letter_code
_entity_poly.pdbx_strand_id
1 'polypeptide(L)'
;LQYRTAGDERVREAHRQLDGVTLPPSDKFWERYLPPNGWNCRCNVVQVLRDDYPRSDSDKATAIGDEYTRTPKAQMFRFNAGKTLEIFPAKHPYQKAPAKVKKTVEQMAVELRTPQEVVDFLNASEVRRAWFERGFNSLISTTERGVNGYTDMRGLIAMTKARLDNVLAGLTKLRQGKEITFDEADALATFWHEITHNRNKPGNMRMTSLQTQYMELANEFVARKTLPEFYEGVGGKMQHPEFMADRQSTGYNRWVRNYCKVIELTGANAEKVLSAVREHLFSQSYAEQEAGLVNALMQSGALKADGTKLKKSEVKRIVKGCLMFGEDMLQKYVESIR
;
A
#
# COMPACT_ATOMS: atom_id res chain seq x y z
N LEU A 1 -15.75 -4.86 28.94
CA LEU A 1 -16.47 -4.19 27.86
C LEU A 1 -17.85 -3.79 28.31
N GLN A 2 -18.38 -2.69 27.78
CA GLN A 2 -19.74 -2.25 28.06
C GLN A 2 -20.49 -2.08 26.73
N TYR A 3 -21.68 -2.68 26.64
CA TYR A 3 -22.61 -2.50 25.53
C TYR A 3 -23.25 -1.11 25.60
N ARG A 4 -23.19 -0.35 24.51
CA ARG A 4 -23.80 0.98 24.44
C ARG A 4 -24.66 1.12 23.21
N THR A 5 -25.86 1.63 23.41
CA THR A 5 -26.76 2.05 22.35
C THR A 5 -26.53 3.50 21.98
N ALA A 6 -27.14 3.94 20.88
CA ALA A 6 -27.11 5.36 20.47
C ALA A 6 -27.96 6.25 21.39
N GLY A 7 -28.72 5.70 22.33
CA GLY A 7 -29.50 6.42 23.33
C GLY A 7 -30.73 7.18 22.82
N ASP A 8 -31.01 7.13 21.51
CA ASP A 8 -32.14 7.84 20.89
C ASP A 8 -33.38 6.94 20.71
N GLU A 9 -34.49 7.54 20.30
CA GLU A 9 -35.78 6.83 20.08
C GLU A 9 -35.75 5.80 18.93
N ARG A 10 -34.74 5.83 18.06
CA ARG A 10 -34.56 4.89 16.98
C ARG A 10 -33.86 3.59 17.42
N VAL A 11 -33.42 3.51 18.68
CA VAL A 11 -32.85 2.29 19.26
C VAL A 11 -33.95 1.27 19.44
N ARG A 12 -33.79 0.08 18.85
CA ARG A 12 -34.74 -1.03 19.01
C ARG A 12 -34.79 -1.48 20.44
N GLU A 13 -35.97 -1.87 20.90
CA GLU A 13 -36.18 -2.35 22.27
C GLU A 13 -35.22 -3.49 22.63
N ALA A 14 -35.01 -4.44 21.74
CA ALA A 14 -34.05 -5.55 21.91
C ALA A 14 -32.63 -5.08 22.22
N HIS A 15 -32.21 -3.94 21.67
CA HIS A 15 -30.89 -3.39 21.91
C HIS A 15 -30.87 -2.50 23.16
N ARG A 16 -31.95 -1.80 23.43
CA ARG A 16 -32.13 -0.93 24.60
C ARG A 16 -32.00 -1.71 25.89
N GLN A 17 -32.54 -2.94 25.93
CA GLN A 17 -32.45 -3.84 27.07
C GLN A 17 -31.02 -4.34 27.36
N LEU A 18 -30.10 -4.23 26.40
CA LEU A 18 -28.70 -4.58 26.55
C LEU A 18 -27.82 -3.38 26.88
N ASP A 19 -28.38 -2.17 26.87
CA ASP A 19 -27.61 -0.95 27.16
C ASP A 19 -27.02 -1.00 28.58
N GLY A 20 -25.76 -0.64 28.71
CA GLY A 20 -25.04 -0.65 29.99
C GLY A 20 -24.55 -2.03 30.45
N VAL A 21 -24.87 -3.13 29.75
CA VAL A 21 -24.34 -4.46 30.10
C VAL A 21 -22.80 -4.39 30.09
N THR A 22 -22.19 -4.64 31.25
CA THR A 22 -20.76 -4.55 31.49
C THR A 22 -20.21 -5.91 31.89
N LEU A 23 -19.40 -6.52 31.01
CA LEU A 23 -18.85 -7.86 31.18
C LEU A 23 -17.37 -7.94 30.72
N PRO A 24 -16.58 -8.88 31.25
CA PRO A 24 -15.22 -9.11 30.78
C PRO A 24 -15.18 -9.41 29.27
N PRO A 25 -14.10 -9.05 28.57
CA PRO A 25 -13.97 -9.34 27.11
C PRO A 25 -14.05 -10.83 26.77
N SER A 26 -13.71 -11.71 27.73
CA SER A 26 -13.76 -13.16 27.59
C SER A 26 -15.13 -13.79 27.87
N ASP A 27 -16.12 -12.97 28.27
CA ASP A 27 -17.45 -13.47 28.60
C ASP A 27 -18.18 -13.99 27.35
N LYS A 28 -18.85 -15.16 27.48
CA LYS A 28 -19.60 -15.82 26.39
C LYS A 28 -20.75 -14.97 25.83
N PHE A 29 -21.25 -13.99 26.59
CA PHE A 29 -22.24 -13.03 26.13
C PHE A 29 -21.79 -12.35 24.83
N TRP A 30 -20.51 -11.96 24.73
CA TRP A 30 -19.96 -11.29 23.55
C TRP A 30 -19.85 -12.17 22.31
N GLU A 31 -19.98 -13.48 22.45
CA GLU A 31 -20.05 -14.39 21.29
C GLU A 31 -21.36 -14.27 20.53
N ARG A 32 -22.42 -13.83 21.21
CA ARG A 32 -23.79 -13.72 20.68
C ARG A 32 -24.26 -12.29 20.50
N TYR A 33 -23.84 -11.38 21.36
CA TYR A 33 -24.40 -10.03 21.47
C TYR A 33 -23.37 -8.91 21.28
N LEU A 34 -22.18 -9.21 20.72
CA LEU A 34 -21.29 -8.13 20.26
C LEU A 34 -21.94 -7.41 19.06
N PRO A 35 -22.15 -6.09 19.12
CA PRO A 35 -22.71 -5.34 17.97
C PRO A 35 -21.85 -5.49 16.70
N PRO A 36 -22.51 -5.44 15.51
CA PRO A 36 -23.91 -5.08 15.24
C PRO A 36 -24.89 -6.27 15.40
N ASN A 37 -26.00 -6.07 16.13
CA ASN A 37 -26.99 -7.10 16.39
C ASN A 37 -28.27 -6.94 15.55
N GLY A 38 -28.18 -6.39 14.36
CA GLY A 38 -29.29 -6.20 13.44
C GLY A 38 -28.98 -5.27 12.30
N TRP A 39 -29.85 -5.21 11.30
CA TRP A 39 -29.74 -4.27 10.20
C TRP A 39 -29.72 -2.82 10.70
N ASN A 40 -28.78 -1.99 10.18
CA ASN A 40 -28.60 -0.61 10.60
C ASN A 40 -28.43 -0.43 12.12
N CYS A 41 -27.81 -1.39 12.78
CA CYS A 41 -27.46 -1.29 14.19
C CYS A 41 -26.41 -0.20 14.41
N ARG A 42 -26.70 0.73 15.33
CA ARG A 42 -25.79 1.82 15.72
C ARG A 42 -25.23 1.62 17.13
N CYS A 43 -25.44 0.45 17.71
CA CYS A 43 -24.84 0.10 19.00
C CYS A 43 -23.34 -0.15 18.80
N ASN A 44 -22.58 0.08 19.85
CA ASN A 44 -21.17 -0.20 19.94
C ASN A 44 -20.79 -0.86 21.25
N VAL A 45 -19.53 -1.21 21.41
CA VAL A 45 -18.95 -1.70 22.66
C VAL A 45 -17.78 -0.77 22.99
N VAL A 46 -17.75 -0.30 24.22
CA VAL A 46 -16.67 0.53 24.73
C VAL A 46 -15.87 -0.23 25.78
N GLN A 47 -14.59 0.02 25.83
CA GLN A 47 -13.75 -0.42 26.93
C GLN A 47 -13.96 0.53 28.10
N VAL A 48 -14.25 -0.02 29.27
CA VAL A 48 -14.43 0.73 30.52
C VAL A 48 -13.46 0.22 31.58
N LEU A 49 -13.10 1.07 32.52
CA LEU A 49 -12.27 0.67 33.65
C LEU A 49 -13.09 -0.26 34.57
N ARG A 50 -12.36 -1.16 35.25
CA ARG A 50 -12.97 -2.26 36.00
C ARG A 50 -13.89 -1.80 37.11
N ASP A 51 -13.53 -0.72 37.78
CA ASP A 51 -14.20 -0.25 39.00
C ASP A 51 -15.17 0.92 38.73
N ASP A 52 -15.20 1.46 37.52
CA ASP A 52 -16.08 2.59 37.18
C ASP A 52 -17.55 2.17 36.94
N TYR A 53 -17.76 0.89 36.59
CA TYR A 53 -19.08 0.36 36.24
C TYR A 53 -19.33 -0.97 36.94
N PRO A 54 -20.52 -1.18 37.55
CA PRO A 54 -20.86 -2.46 38.15
C PRO A 54 -20.87 -3.55 37.10
N ARG A 55 -20.29 -4.69 37.44
CA ARG A 55 -20.31 -5.88 36.57
C ARG A 55 -21.71 -6.44 36.49
N SER A 56 -22.21 -6.64 35.28
CA SER A 56 -23.50 -7.29 35.02
C SER A 56 -23.46 -8.78 35.28
N ASP A 57 -24.63 -9.37 35.54
CA ASP A 57 -24.83 -10.82 35.58
C ASP A 57 -24.90 -11.33 34.14
N SER A 58 -23.94 -12.18 33.75
CA SER A 58 -23.82 -12.70 32.39
C SER A 58 -25.01 -13.55 31.95
N ASP A 59 -25.55 -14.37 32.85
CA ASP A 59 -26.65 -15.27 32.52
C ASP A 59 -27.96 -14.48 32.37
N LYS A 60 -28.20 -13.48 33.22
CA LYS A 60 -29.34 -12.55 33.09
C LYS A 60 -29.24 -11.71 31.81
N ALA A 61 -28.10 -11.15 31.53
CA ALA A 61 -27.89 -10.37 30.30
C ALA A 61 -28.12 -11.23 29.03
N THR A 62 -27.64 -12.48 29.05
CA THR A 62 -27.84 -13.43 27.97
C THR A 62 -29.32 -13.81 27.83
N ALA A 63 -30.02 -14.08 28.92
CA ALA A 63 -31.45 -14.39 28.91
C ALA A 63 -32.29 -13.24 28.35
N ILE A 64 -31.98 -12.01 28.72
CA ILE A 64 -32.61 -10.80 28.15
C ILE A 64 -32.36 -10.74 26.66
N GLY A 65 -31.10 -10.87 26.20
CA GLY A 65 -30.79 -10.90 24.78
C GLY A 65 -31.53 -12.00 24.02
N ASP A 66 -31.60 -13.18 24.58
CA ASP A 66 -32.35 -14.33 23.98
C ASP A 66 -33.85 -14.06 23.92
N GLU A 67 -34.42 -13.45 24.93
CA GLU A 67 -35.86 -13.10 24.95
C GLU A 67 -36.20 -12.10 23.82
N TYR A 68 -35.48 -11.00 23.72
CA TYR A 68 -35.78 -9.95 22.75
C TYR A 68 -35.35 -10.29 21.32
N THR A 69 -34.56 -11.34 21.11
CA THR A 69 -34.11 -11.78 19.79
C THR A 69 -34.69 -13.15 19.38
N ARG A 70 -35.91 -13.50 19.80
CA ARG A 70 -36.54 -14.81 19.53
C ARG A 70 -36.85 -15.03 18.04
N THR A 71 -37.06 -14.00 17.26
CA THR A 71 -37.43 -14.18 15.86
C THR A 71 -36.24 -14.71 15.02
N PRO A 72 -36.53 -15.57 14.01
CA PRO A 72 -35.44 -16.07 13.14
C PRO A 72 -34.59 -14.98 12.48
N LYS A 73 -35.23 -13.84 12.18
CA LYS A 73 -34.53 -12.63 11.61
C LYS A 73 -33.57 -12.01 12.62
N ALA A 74 -33.90 -12.02 13.90
CA ALA A 74 -33.01 -11.49 14.93
C ALA A 74 -31.94 -12.49 15.33
N GLN A 75 -32.28 -13.78 15.38
CA GLN A 75 -31.36 -14.86 15.76
C GLN A 75 -30.15 -14.97 14.82
N MET A 76 -30.30 -14.59 13.52
CA MET A 76 -29.17 -14.64 12.59
C MET A 76 -28.07 -13.65 12.91
N PHE A 77 -28.33 -12.65 13.76
CA PHE A 77 -27.31 -11.69 14.24
C PHE A 77 -26.68 -12.09 15.58
N ARG A 78 -27.00 -13.27 16.13
CA ARG A 78 -26.41 -13.78 17.35
C ARG A 78 -25.07 -14.45 17.08
N PHE A 79 -24.09 -13.69 16.64
CA PHE A 79 -22.72 -14.16 16.43
C PHE A 79 -21.74 -13.02 16.56
N ASN A 80 -20.47 -13.34 16.79
CA ASN A 80 -19.38 -12.38 16.84
C ASN A 80 -18.55 -12.50 15.57
N ALA A 81 -18.74 -11.59 14.63
CA ALA A 81 -18.05 -11.57 13.34
C ALA A 81 -16.51 -11.57 13.50
N GLY A 82 -15.98 -10.92 14.54
CA GLY A 82 -14.54 -10.89 14.81
C GLY A 82 -13.96 -12.22 15.28
N LYS A 83 -14.78 -13.08 15.94
CA LYS A 83 -14.37 -14.43 16.36
C LYS A 83 -14.62 -15.49 15.29
N THR A 84 -15.77 -15.42 14.62
CA THR A 84 -16.16 -16.42 13.60
C THR A 84 -15.50 -16.14 12.25
N LEU A 85 -15.00 -14.92 12.02
CA LEU A 85 -14.50 -14.44 10.73
C LEU A 85 -15.56 -14.50 9.61
N GLU A 86 -16.84 -14.50 9.99
CA GLU A 86 -17.98 -14.52 9.08
C GLU A 86 -18.66 -13.14 9.06
N ILE A 87 -18.73 -12.51 7.90
CA ILE A 87 -19.50 -11.27 7.70
C ILE A 87 -20.99 -11.60 7.55
N PHE A 88 -21.30 -12.71 6.88
CA PHE A 88 -22.65 -13.19 6.62
C PHE A 88 -22.82 -14.61 7.16
N PRO A 89 -23.50 -14.79 8.30
CA PRO A 89 -23.74 -16.13 8.84
C PRO A 89 -24.58 -17.00 7.88
N ALA A 90 -24.46 -18.30 7.98
CA ALA A 90 -25.06 -19.26 7.03
C ALA A 90 -26.57 -19.07 6.76
N LYS A 91 -27.33 -18.53 7.74
CA LYS A 91 -28.77 -18.23 7.59
C LYS A 91 -29.07 -16.83 7.06
N HIS A 92 -28.05 -16.02 6.77
CA HIS A 92 -28.23 -14.66 6.28
C HIS A 92 -28.88 -14.66 4.89
N PRO A 93 -29.85 -13.77 4.59
CA PRO A 93 -30.49 -13.69 3.28
C PRO A 93 -29.53 -13.58 2.10
N TYR A 94 -28.35 -12.98 2.29
CA TYR A 94 -27.29 -12.95 1.30
C TYR A 94 -26.91 -14.34 0.77
N GLN A 95 -26.89 -15.37 1.63
CA GLN A 95 -26.58 -16.74 1.22
C GLN A 95 -27.61 -17.32 0.24
N LYS A 96 -28.85 -16.80 0.29
CA LYS A 96 -29.95 -17.17 -0.61
C LYS A 96 -30.10 -16.23 -1.80
N ALA A 97 -29.28 -15.16 -1.86
CA ALA A 97 -29.38 -14.20 -2.95
C ALA A 97 -28.99 -14.85 -4.29
N PRO A 98 -29.64 -14.46 -5.41
CA PRO A 98 -29.24 -14.91 -6.75
C PRO A 98 -27.76 -14.63 -7.02
N ALA A 99 -27.12 -15.51 -7.77
CA ALA A 99 -25.68 -15.39 -8.09
C ALA A 99 -25.31 -14.02 -8.67
N LYS A 100 -26.21 -13.41 -9.49
CA LYS A 100 -26.01 -12.07 -10.04
C LYS A 100 -25.92 -11.00 -8.94
N VAL A 101 -26.79 -11.07 -7.91
CA VAL A 101 -26.78 -10.13 -6.79
C VAL A 101 -25.53 -10.30 -5.93
N LYS A 102 -25.15 -11.56 -5.62
CA LYS A 102 -23.91 -11.86 -4.89
C LYS A 102 -22.69 -11.27 -5.61
N LYS A 103 -22.57 -11.54 -6.92
CA LYS A 103 -21.48 -11.02 -7.74
C LYS A 103 -21.43 -9.48 -7.74
N THR A 104 -22.59 -8.79 -7.78
CA THR A 104 -22.66 -7.33 -7.73
C THR A 104 -22.15 -6.80 -6.38
N VAL A 105 -22.57 -7.40 -5.26
CA VAL A 105 -22.12 -7.00 -3.92
C VAL A 105 -20.62 -7.25 -3.76
N GLU A 106 -20.11 -8.39 -4.20
CA GLU A 106 -18.68 -8.71 -4.19
C GLU A 106 -17.88 -7.70 -5.05
N GLN A 107 -18.39 -7.34 -6.23
CA GLN A 107 -17.77 -6.33 -7.08
C GLN A 107 -17.72 -4.94 -6.40
N MET A 108 -18.82 -4.53 -5.77
CA MET A 108 -18.87 -3.26 -5.03
C MET A 108 -17.89 -3.25 -3.84
N ALA A 109 -17.71 -4.38 -3.14
CA ALA A 109 -16.77 -4.50 -2.02
C ALA A 109 -15.31 -4.38 -2.43
N VAL A 110 -14.97 -4.61 -3.70
CA VAL A 110 -13.59 -4.47 -4.22
C VAL A 110 -13.34 -3.16 -4.96
N GLU A 111 -14.40 -2.37 -5.20
CA GLU A 111 -14.30 -1.08 -5.89
C GLU A 111 -13.73 0.00 -4.97
N LEU A 112 -12.74 0.72 -5.46
CA LEU A 112 -12.12 1.87 -4.78
C LEU A 112 -12.56 3.14 -5.52
N ARG A 113 -13.48 3.90 -4.93
CA ARG A 113 -14.12 5.08 -5.54
C ARG A 113 -13.50 6.39 -5.10
N THR A 114 -12.87 6.39 -3.94
CA THR A 114 -12.31 7.59 -3.34
C THR A 114 -10.85 7.38 -2.94
N PRO A 115 -10.06 8.46 -2.91
CA PRO A 115 -8.69 8.39 -2.41
C PRO A 115 -8.59 7.85 -0.98
N GLN A 116 -9.57 8.15 -0.12
CA GLN A 116 -9.59 7.64 1.25
C GLN A 116 -9.75 6.11 1.29
N GLU A 117 -10.57 5.53 0.42
CA GLU A 117 -10.70 4.08 0.32
C GLU A 117 -9.39 3.40 -0.10
N VAL A 118 -8.56 4.07 -0.93
CA VAL A 118 -7.19 3.58 -1.24
C VAL A 118 -6.29 3.64 -0.01
N VAL A 119 -6.34 4.73 0.74
CA VAL A 119 -5.59 4.87 2.01
C VAL A 119 -5.98 3.76 2.97
N ASP A 120 -7.27 3.54 3.18
CA ASP A 120 -7.80 2.51 4.08
C ASP A 120 -7.42 1.10 3.60
N PHE A 121 -7.55 0.84 2.30
CA PHE A 121 -7.18 -0.44 1.68
C PHE A 121 -5.69 -0.77 1.87
N LEU A 122 -4.80 0.19 1.63
CA LEU A 122 -3.37 -0.06 1.77
C LEU A 122 -2.98 -0.21 3.24
N ASN A 123 -3.60 0.53 4.14
CA ASN A 123 -3.36 0.43 5.58
C ASN A 123 -3.99 -0.79 6.25
N ALA A 124 -4.94 -1.47 5.63
CA ALA A 124 -5.62 -2.64 6.19
C ALA A 124 -4.73 -3.90 6.28
N SER A 125 -3.61 -3.96 5.55
CA SER A 125 -2.70 -5.11 5.53
C SER A 125 -1.34 -4.74 6.11
N GLU A 126 -0.78 -5.58 6.97
CA GLU A 126 0.58 -5.39 7.50
C GLU A 126 1.63 -5.36 6.39
N VAL A 127 1.49 -6.22 5.38
CA VAL A 127 2.39 -6.28 4.23
C VAL A 127 2.40 -4.96 3.46
N ARG A 128 1.22 -4.39 3.19
CA ARG A 128 1.11 -3.11 2.48
C ARG A 128 1.51 -1.92 3.36
N ARG A 129 1.20 -1.94 4.66
CA ARG A 129 1.67 -0.91 5.61
C ARG A 129 3.18 -0.83 5.68
N ALA A 130 3.88 -1.96 5.54
CA ALA A 130 5.33 -2.00 5.51
C ALA A 130 5.96 -1.30 4.27
N TRP A 131 5.15 -0.89 3.30
CA TRP A 131 5.62 -0.05 2.19
C TRP A 131 5.79 1.43 2.56
N PHE A 132 5.36 1.84 3.76
CA PHE A 132 5.29 3.24 4.16
C PHE A 132 6.06 3.45 5.47
N GLU A 133 7.32 3.85 5.38
CA GLU A 133 8.15 4.20 6.56
C GLU A 133 7.56 5.39 7.32
N ARG A 134 6.98 6.35 6.60
CA ARG A 134 6.38 7.58 7.15
C ARG A 134 4.87 7.45 7.39
N GLY A 135 4.31 6.25 7.21
CA GLY A 135 2.87 6.03 7.14
C GLY A 135 2.25 6.49 5.81
N PHE A 136 0.98 6.15 5.62
CA PHE A 136 0.19 6.61 4.48
C PHE A 136 -1.10 7.24 4.99
N ASN A 137 -1.09 8.57 5.10
CA ASN A 137 -2.14 9.33 5.79
C ASN A 137 -3.15 9.95 4.84
N SER A 138 -2.75 10.28 3.62
CA SER A 138 -3.63 10.88 2.63
C SER A 138 -3.16 10.68 1.20
N LEU A 139 -4.12 10.57 0.30
CA LEU A 139 -3.93 10.57 -1.15
C LEU A 139 -4.80 11.69 -1.73
N ILE A 140 -4.18 12.63 -2.43
CA ILE A 140 -4.89 13.81 -2.95
C ILE A 140 -4.55 14.11 -4.41
N SER A 141 -5.37 14.94 -5.06
CA SER A 141 -5.01 15.51 -6.34
C SER A 141 -4.17 16.77 -6.18
N THR A 142 -3.20 16.98 -7.11
CA THR A 142 -2.41 18.20 -7.20
C THR A 142 -2.61 18.89 -8.54
N THR A 143 -2.48 20.21 -8.53
CA THR A 143 -2.43 21.07 -9.74
C THR A 143 -1.04 21.61 -10.00
N GLU A 144 -0.02 21.12 -9.28
CA GLU A 144 1.37 21.54 -9.45
C GLU A 144 1.86 21.18 -10.86
N ARG A 145 2.43 22.18 -11.55
CA ARG A 145 2.89 22.01 -12.93
C ARG A 145 4.22 21.30 -13.00
N GLY A 146 4.35 20.41 -13.96
CA GLY A 146 5.63 19.73 -14.24
C GLY A 146 5.88 18.49 -13.37
N VAL A 147 4.96 18.12 -12.48
CA VAL A 147 5.04 16.90 -11.67
C VAL A 147 3.90 15.94 -12.01
N ASN A 148 4.18 14.65 -12.02
CA ASN A 148 3.18 13.61 -12.14
C ASN A 148 2.58 13.21 -10.78
N GLY A 149 3.39 13.30 -9.73
CA GLY A 149 3.07 13.08 -8.34
C GLY A 149 4.21 13.54 -7.46
N TYR A 150 3.98 13.55 -6.16
CA TYR A 150 5.01 13.72 -5.13
C TYR A 150 4.54 13.12 -3.80
N THR A 151 5.51 12.82 -2.93
CA THR A 151 5.24 12.43 -1.54
C THR A 151 5.89 13.41 -0.58
N ASP A 152 5.25 13.66 0.57
CA ASP A 152 5.78 14.52 1.60
C ASP A 152 6.35 13.74 2.79
N MET A 153 6.89 14.47 3.76
CA MET A 153 7.49 13.90 4.99
C MET A 153 6.46 13.42 6.00
N ARG A 154 5.17 13.64 5.76
CA ARG A 154 4.06 13.31 6.68
C ARG A 154 3.21 12.13 6.19
N GLY A 155 3.62 11.46 5.11
CA GLY A 155 2.88 10.33 4.56
C GLY A 155 1.73 10.72 3.62
N LEU A 156 1.77 11.93 3.07
CA LEU A 156 0.89 12.36 1.99
C LEU A 156 1.49 11.93 0.65
N ILE A 157 0.65 11.40 -0.24
CA ILE A 157 0.97 11.26 -1.66
C ILE A 157 -0.01 12.12 -2.46
N ALA A 158 0.52 12.95 -3.35
CA ALA A 158 -0.26 13.75 -4.28
C ALA A 158 0.02 13.32 -5.71
N MET A 159 -1.01 13.30 -6.55
CA MET A 159 -0.92 12.95 -7.97
C MET A 159 -1.73 13.94 -8.80
N THR A 160 -1.40 14.12 -10.07
CA THR A 160 -2.31 14.87 -10.95
C THR A 160 -3.69 14.20 -10.98
N LYS A 161 -4.75 15.01 -11.16
CA LYS A 161 -6.14 14.51 -11.14
C LYS A 161 -6.34 13.30 -12.05
N ALA A 162 -5.86 13.37 -13.29
CA ALA A 162 -6.00 12.27 -14.25
C ALA A 162 -5.28 10.99 -13.77
N ARG A 163 -4.07 11.11 -13.21
CA ARG A 163 -3.35 9.96 -12.66
C ARG A 163 -4.02 9.38 -11.43
N LEU A 164 -4.56 10.23 -10.56
CA LEU A 164 -5.31 9.78 -9.39
C LEU A 164 -6.55 8.97 -9.80
N ASP A 165 -7.32 9.46 -10.77
CA ASP A 165 -8.49 8.75 -11.30
C ASP A 165 -8.08 7.39 -11.91
N ASN A 166 -6.96 7.34 -12.64
CA ASN A 166 -6.42 6.11 -13.20
C ASN A 166 -5.89 5.15 -12.12
N VAL A 167 -5.33 5.63 -11.01
CA VAL A 167 -4.96 4.79 -9.86
C VAL A 167 -6.19 4.13 -9.24
N LEU A 168 -7.26 4.89 -9.00
CA LEU A 168 -8.53 4.36 -8.47
C LEU A 168 -9.11 3.28 -9.39
N ALA A 169 -9.18 3.57 -10.69
CA ALA A 169 -9.70 2.64 -11.69
C ALA A 169 -8.82 1.38 -11.81
N GLY A 170 -7.51 1.55 -11.91
CA GLY A 170 -6.54 0.46 -12.07
C GLY A 170 -6.53 -0.47 -10.85
N LEU A 171 -6.46 0.06 -9.63
CA LEU A 171 -6.54 -0.74 -8.40
C LEU A 171 -7.85 -1.51 -8.32
N THR A 172 -8.97 -0.88 -8.65
CA THR A 172 -10.29 -1.53 -8.69
C THR A 172 -10.30 -2.70 -9.68
N LYS A 173 -9.79 -2.49 -10.91
CA LYS A 173 -9.75 -3.53 -11.94
C LYS A 173 -8.82 -4.68 -11.54
N LEU A 174 -7.63 -4.39 -11.00
CA LEU A 174 -6.69 -5.43 -10.53
C LEU A 174 -7.35 -6.33 -9.48
N ARG A 175 -8.02 -5.74 -8.48
CA ARG A 175 -8.76 -6.47 -7.44
C ARG A 175 -9.94 -7.28 -7.99
N GLN A 176 -10.48 -6.88 -9.13
CA GLN A 176 -11.53 -7.61 -9.85
C GLN A 176 -10.97 -8.67 -10.81
N GLY A 177 -9.65 -8.81 -10.93
CA GLY A 177 -8.99 -9.70 -11.89
C GLY A 177 -9.20 -9.28 -13.35
N LYS A 178 -9.43 -7.98 -13.60
CA LYS A 178 -9.64 -7.40 -14.93
C LYS A 178 -8.35 -6.84 -15.51
N GLU A 179 -8.35 -6.69 -16.83
CA GLU A 179 -7.28 -5.98 -17.52
C GLU A 179 -7.35 -4.48 -17.27
N ILE A 180 -6.19 -3.86 -17.13
CA ILE A 180 -6.02 -2.42 -17.00
C ILE A 180 -5.53 -1.82 -18.31
N THR A 181 -5.83 -0.54 -18.53
CA THR A 181 -5.32 0.21 -19.67
C THR A 181 -3.86 0.60 -19.46
N PHE A 182 -3.19 1.00 -20.55
CA PHE A 182 -1.84 1.54 -20.48
C PHE A 182 -1.74 2.75 -19.52
N ASP A 183 -2.70 3.68 -19.58
CA ASP A 183 -2.70 4.89 -18.72
C ASP A 183 -2.93 4.53 -17.24
N GLU A 184 -3.77 3.54 -16.95
CA GLU A 184 -3.96 3.02 -15.60
C GLU A 184 -2.68 2.36 -15.09
N ALA A 185 -2.02 1.55 -15.92
CA ALA A 185 -0.75 0.91 -15.57
C ALA A 185 0.36 1.93 -15.33
N ASP A 186 0.46 2.98 -16.17
CA ASP A 186 1.43 4.05 -16.00
C ASP A 186 1.17 4.89 -14.75
N ALA A 187 -0.11 5.14 -14.42
CA ALA A 187 -0.49 5.82 -13.19
C ALA A 187 -0.15 4.97 -11.94
N LEU A 188 -0.37 3.65 -11.98
CA LEU A 188 0.01 2.73 -10.91
C LEU A 188 1.54 2.65 -10.74
N ALA A 189 2.29 2.66 -11.83
CA ALA A 189 3.75 2.71 -11.76
C ALA A 189 4.26 4.04 -11.18
N THR A 190 3.59 5.18 -11.48
CA THR A 190 3.88 6.46 -10.81
C THR A 190 3.54 6.39 -9.32
N PHE A 191 2.39 5.83 -8.97
CA PHE A 191 2.00 5.68 -7.57
C PHE A 191 3.00 4.81 -6.79
N TRP A 192 3.49 3.72 -7.38
CA TRP A 192 4.54 2.90 -6.78
C TRP A 192 5.88 3.63 -6.63
N HIS A 193 6.23 4.52 -7.56
CA HIS A 193 7.38 5.41 -7.45
C HIS A 193 7.24 6.33 -6.22
N GLU A 194 6.09 6.96 -6.01
CA GLU A 194 5.84 7.81 -4.84
C GLU A 194 5.83 7.02 -3.52
N ILE A 195 5.32 5.79 -3.52
CA ILE A 195 5.41 4.88 -2.38
C ILE A 195 6.88 4.54 -2.10
N THR A 196 7.70 4.33 -3.14
CA THR A 196 9.13 4.07 -2.97
C THR A 196 9.84 5.26 -2.31
N HIS A 197 9.52 6.49 -2.69
CA HIS A 197 9.98 7.69 -1.99
C HIS A 197 9.54 7.74 -0.53
N ASN A 198 8.31 7.34 -0.22
CA ASN A 198 7.81 7.32 1.16
C ASN A 198 8.63 6.39 2.06
N ARG A 199 9.23 5.32 1.53
CA ARG A 199 10.09 4.37 2.27
C ARG A 199 11.47 4.93 2.58
N ASN A 200 11.93 5.96 1.90
CA ASN A 200 13.27 6.50 2.15
C ASN A 200 13.33 7.16 3.52
N LYS A 201 14.47 7.00 4.21
CA LYS A 201 14.68 7.72 5.45
C LYS A 201 14.67 9.23 5.22
N PRO A 202 13.95 9.97 6.06
CA PRO A 202 14.04 11.42 6.03
C PRO A 202 15.47 11.87 6.34
N GLY A 203 15.89 12.93 5.67
CA GLY A 203 17.21 13.49 5.85
C GLY A 203 17.19 14.97 5.54
N ASN A 204 18.37 15.56 5.31
CA ASN A 204 18.45 16.94 4.89
C ASN A 204 17.80 17.12 3.51
N MET A 205 16.72 17.88 3.46
CA MET A 205 16.00 18.20 2.22
C MET A 205 16.70 19.28 1.36
N ARG A 206 17.76 19.90 1.87
CA ARG A 206 18.59 20.82 1.09
C ARG A 206 19.59 20.02 0.26
N MET A 207 19.15 19.57 -0.90
CA MET A 207 19.97 18.83 -1.85
C MET A 207 20.41 19.72 -3.00
N THR A 208 21.58 19.44 -3.54
CA THR A 208 21.99 19.97 -4.84
C THR A 208 21.16 19.31 -5.94
N SER A 209 21.07 19.98 -7.11
CA SER A 209 20.40 19.40 -8.27
C SER A 209 20.94 18.00 -8.64
N LEU A 210 22.25 17.78 -8.49
CA LEU A 210 22.85 16.48 -8.78
C LEU A 210 22.44 15.40 -7.74
N GLN A 211 22.36 15.75 -6.47
CA GLN A 211 21.88 14.83 -5.43
C GLN A 211 20.40 14.45 -5.66
N THR A 212 19.57 15.43 -6.05
CA THR A 212 18.19 15.15 -6.45
C THR A 212 18.13 14.18 -7.63
N GLN A 213 18.97 14.36 -8.65
CA GLN A 213 18.99 13.44 -9.79
C GLN A 213 19.42 12.02 -9.41
N TYR A 214 20.40 11.84 -8.52
CA TYR A 214 20.77 10.51 -8.01
C TYR A 214 19.65 9.89 -7.18
N MET A 215 18.99 10.67 -6.36
CA MET A 215 17.86 10.21 -5.56
C MET A 215 16.72 9.74 -6.47
N GLU A 216 16.35 10.50 -7.48
CA GLU A 216 15.33 10.13 -8.45
C GLU A 216 15.72 8.90 -9.28
N LEU A 217 16.98 8.80 -9.71
CA LEU A 217 17.48 7.62 -10.41
C LEU A 217 17.35 6.36 -9.54
N ALA A 218 17.76 6.41 -8.27
CA ALA A 218 17.70 5.27 -7.36
C ALA A 218 16.25 4.87 -7.10
N ASN A 219 15.36 5.84 -6.83
CA ASN A 219 13.94 5.57 -6.59
C ASN A 219 13.24 4.96 -7.82
N GLU A 220 13.40 5.58 -9.00
CA GLU A 220 12.78 5.07 -10.22
C GLU A 220 13.35 3.69 -10.62
N PHE A 221 14.65 3.45 -10.45
CA PHE A 221 15.24 2.14 -10.70
C PHE A 221 14.63 1.06 -9.81
N VAL A 222 14.55 1.31 -8.50
CA VAL A 222 13.96 0.34 -7.55
C VAL A 222 12.46 0.19 -7.83
N ALA A 223 11.71 1.26 -8.01
CA ALA A 223 10.29 1.22 -8.28
C ALA A 223 9.96 0.37 -9.52
N ARG A 224 10.68 0.56 -10.63
CA ARG A 224 10.48 -0.27 -11.84
C ARG A 224 10.76 -1.74 -11.59
N LYS A 225 11.91 -2.05 -10.99
CA LYS A 225 12.32 -3.45 -10.79
C LYS A 225 11.48 -4.20 -9.76
N THR A 226 10.80 -3.47 -8.86
CA THR A 226 9.90 -4.03 -7.84
C THR A 226 8.41 -3.83 -8.15
N LEU A 227 8.07 -3.33 -9.32
CA LEU A 227 6.68 -3.13 -9.75
C LEU A 227 5.83 -4.41 -9.66
N PRO A 228 6.34 -5.63 -9.98
CA PRO A 228 5.60 -6.86 -9.75
C PRO A 228 5.18 -7.08 -8.29
N GLU A 229 6.04 -6.72 -7.32
CA GLU A 229 5.71 -6.83 -5.88
C GLU A 229 4.49 -5.95 -5.51
N PHE A 230 4.38 -4.77 -6.13
CA PHE A 230 3.22 -3.91 -5.94
C PHE A 230 1.94 -4.55 -6.46
N TYR A 231 1.97 -5.09 -7.69
CA TYR A 231 0.80 -5.75 -8.28
C TYR A 231 0.33 -6.93 -7.45
N GLU A 232 1.25 -7.78 -6.99
CA GLU A 232 0.93 -8.92 -6.11
C GLU A 232 0.36 -8.45 -4.78
N GLY A 233 0.96 -7.44 -4.18
CA GLY A 233 0.53 -6.90 -2.89
C GLY A 233 -0.86 -6.24 -2.92
N VAL A 234 -1.32 -5.75 -4.07
CA VAL A 234 -2.69 -5.22 -4.23
C VAL A 234 -3.68 -6.28 -4.73
N GLY A 235 -3.25 -7.53 -4.89
CA GLY A 235 -4.10 -8.65 -5.29
C GLY A 235 -4.28 -8.80 -6.80
N GLY A 236 -3.38 -8.21 -7.60
CA GLY A 236 -3.34 -8.32 -9.06
C GLY A 236 -2.15 -9.10 -9.59
N LYS A 237 -2.07 -9.20 -10.91
CA LYS A 237 -0.91 -9.72 -11.63
C LYS A 237 -0.29 -8.60 -12.46
N MET A 238 1.03 -8.64 -12.61
CA MET A 238 1.74 -7.67 -13.44
C MET A 238 1.18 -7.65 -14.86
N GLN A 239 0.81 -6.46 -15.30
CA GLN A 239 0.44 -6.14 -16.66
C GLN A 239 1.38 -5.05 -17.16
N HIS A 240 1.57 -4.94 -18.46
CA HIS A 240 2.52 -4.00 -19.06
C HIS A 240 3.96 -4.14 -18.50
N PRO A 241 4.58 -5.35 -18.63
CA PRO A 241 5.92 -5.61 -18.08
C PRO A 241 7.01 -4.75 -18.73
N GLU A 242 6.74 -4.14 -19.88
CA GLU A 242 7.62 -3.16 -20.53
C GLU A 242 8.00 -2.01 -19.62
N PHE A 243 7.15 -1.63 -18.65
CA PHE A 243 7.45 -0.55 -17.70
C PHE A 243 8.61 -0.87 -16.75
N MET A 244 9.00 -2.12 -16.62
CA MET A 244 10.20 -2.47 -15.86
C MET A 244 11.50 -2.05 -16.56
N ALA A 245 11.45 -1.87 -17.86
CA ALA A 245 12.59 -1.49 -18.69
C ALA A 245 12.46 -0.06 -19.25
N ASP A 246 11.30 0.28 -19.78
CA ASP A 246 11.07 1.54 -20.49
C ASP A 246 9.74 2.19 -20.08
N ARG A 247 9.81 3.43 -19.58
CA ARG A 247 8.66 4.27 -19.23
C ARG A 247 8.87 5.67 -19.79
N GLN A 248 8.44 5.89 -21.01
CA GLN A 248 8.61 7.16 -21.71
C GLN A 248 7.84 8.32 -21.08
N SER A 249 6.83 8.04 -20.27
CA SER A 249 6.03 9.05 -19.54
C SER A 249 6.77 9.75 -18.40
N THR A 250 7.94 9.25 -17.99
CA THR A 250 8.75 9.86 -16.93
C THR A 250 10.03 10.50 -17.46
N GLY A 251 10.39 11.65 -16.91
CA GLY A 251 11.65 12.34 -17.21
C GLY A 251 12.91 11.54 -16.83
N TYR A 252 12.76 10.52 -16.00
CA TYR A 252 13.86 9.69 -15.49
C TYR A 252 14.17 8.47 -16.37
N ASN A 253 13.39 8.25 -17.42
CA ASN A 253 13.47 7.04 -18.26
C ASN A 253 14.89 6.80 -18.79
N ARG A 254 15.51 7.83 -19.37
CA ARG A 254 16.88 7.74 -19.89
C ARG A 254 17.88 7.34 -18.80
N TRP A 255 17.76 7.90 -17.60
CA TRP A 255 18.71 7.63 -16.51
C TRP A 255 18.67 6.17 -16.06
N VAL A 256 17.47 5.62 -15.94
CA VAL A 256 17.28 4.21 -15.55
C VAL A 256 17.79 3.27 -16.64
N ARG A 257 17.45 3.52 -17.92
CA ARG A 257 17.98 2.73 -19.03
C ARG A 257 19.51 2.77 -19.05
N ASN A 258 20.10 3.94 -18.89
CA ASN A 258 21.54 4.14 -18.80
C ASN A 258 22.15 3.32 -17.65
N TYR A 259 21.55 3.35 -16.47
CA TYR A 259 22.05 2.59 -15.33
C TYR A 259 21.95 1.07 -15.55
N CYS A 260 20.83 0.61 -16.12
CA CYS A 260 20.70 -0.79 -16.55
C CYS A 260 21.76 -1.19 -17.59
N LYS A 261 22.05 -0.31 -18.56
CA LYS A 261 23.11 -0.53 -19.55
C LYS A 261 24.51 -0.61 -18.92
N VAL A 262 24.77 0.21 -17.91
CA VAL A 262 26.04 0.13 -17.14
C VAL A 262 26.16 -1.19 -16.41
N ILE A 263 25.08 -1.70 -15.79
CA ILE A 263 25.06 -3.02 -15.14
C ILE A 263 25.45 -4.12 -16.15
N GLU A 264 24.85 -4.09 -17.33
CA GLU A 264 25.12 -5.03 -18.43
C GLU A 264 26.58 -4.90 -18.90
N LEU A 265 27.00 -3.71 -19.29
CA LEU A 265 28.35 -3.46 -19.82
C LEU A 265 29.45 -3.84 -18.82
N THR A 266 29.28 -3.61 -17.53
CA THR A 266 30.26 -3.94 -16.51
C THR A 266 30.19 -5.38 -16.03
N GLY A 267 29.24 -6.17 -16.47
CA GLY A 267 29.04 -7.56 -16.04
C GLY A 267 28.61 -7.69 -14.57
N ALA A 268 28.13 -6.60 -13.96
CA ALA A 268 27.62 -6.65 -12.60
C ALA A 268 26.36 -7.52 -12.51
N ASN A 269 26.21 -8.28 -11.42
CA ASN A 269 25.02 -9.08 -11.21
C ASN A 269 23.80 -8.19 -10.91
N ALA A 270 22.82 -8.19 -11.82
CA ALA A 270 21.67 -7.29 -11.77
C ALA A 270 20.80 -7.45 -10.50
N GLU A 271 20.60 -8.68 -10.03
CA GLU A 271 19.82 -8.95 -8.81
C GLU A 271 20.54 -8.44 -7.56
N LYS A 272 21.86 -8.63 -7.50
CA LYS A 272 22.68 -8.09 -6.39
C LYS A 272 22.69 -6.56 -6.43
N VAL A 273 22.78 -5.94 -7.61
CA VAL A 273 22.69 -4.48 -7.75
C VAL A 273 21.35 -3.99 -7.24
N LEU A 274 20.25 -4.60 -7.67
CA LEU A 274 18.91 -4.23 -7.20
C LEU A 274 18.78 -4.33 -5.68
N SER A 275 19.22 -5.46 -5.11
CA SER A 275 19.17 -5.69 -3.66
C SER A 275 19.97 -4.62 -2.91
N ALA A 276 21.20 -4.34 -3.36
CA ALA A 276 22.08 -3.37 -2.70
C ALA A 276 21.58 -1.91 -2.83
N VAL A 277 21.06 -1.52 -4.01
CA VAL A 277 20.44 -0.19 -4.19
C VAL A 277 19.22 -0.06 -3.31
N ARG A 278 18.36 -1.07 -3.27
CA ARG A 278 17.13 -1.08 -2.46
C ARG A 278 17.44 -0.95 -0.97
N GLU A 279 18.39 -1.74 -0.45
CA GLU A 279 18.82 -1.68 0.95
C GLU A 279 19.36 -0.29 1.31
N HIS A 280 20.24 0.26 0.47
CA HIS A 280 20.79 1.59 0.67
C HIS A 280 19.70 2.68 0.62
N LEU A 281 18.81 2.60 -0.37
CA LEU A 281 17.71 3.54 -0.59
C LEU A 281 16.82 3.69 0.65
N PHE A 282 16.50 2.57 1.31
CA PHE A 282 15.61 2.55 2.47
C PHE A 282 16.33 2.74 3.81
N SER A 283 17.65 2.65 3.84
CA SER A 283 18.44 2.80 5.06
C SER A 283 19.15 4.15 5.19
N GLN A 284 19.34 4.88 4.08
CA GLN A 284 20.09 6.13 4.03
C GLN A 284 19.22 7.32 3.61
N SER A 285 19.72 8.53 3.88
CA SER A 285 19.02 9.76 3.53
C SER A 285 19.03 10.03 2.02
N TYR A 286 18.14 10.92 1.57
CA TYR A 286 18.02 11.32 0.17
C TYR A 286 19.34 11.81 -0.45
N ALA A 287 20.15 12.53 0.32
CA ALA A 287 21.39 13.11 -0.18
C ALA A 287 22.51 12.08 -0.44
N GLU A 288 22.37 10.84 0.04
CA GLU A 288 23.43 9.82 0.01
C GLU A 288 23.25 8.78 -1.11
N GLN A 289 22.28 8.96 -2.00
CA GLN A 289 21.93 7.96 -3.00
C GLN A 289 22.98 7.74 -4.09
N GLU A 290 23.88 8.72 -4.36
CA GLU A 290 25.08 8.51 -5.19
C GLU A 290 25.90 7.33 -4.67
N ALA A 291 26.14 7.32 -3.35
CA ALA A 291 26.97 6.29 -2.73
C ALA A 291 26.32 4.88 -2.86
N GLY A 292 24.99 4.81 -2.75
CA GLY A 292 24.23 3.56 -2.95
C GLY A 292 24.41 2.99 -4.35
N LEU A 293 24.19 3.81 -5.37
CA LEU A 293 24.32 3.42 -6.77
C LEU A 293 25.75 2.95 -7.10
N VAL A 294 26.76 3.68 -6.61
CA VAL A 294 28.19 3.37 -6.83
C VAL A 294 28.58 2.08 -6.12
N ASN A 295 28.26 1.96 -4.83
CA ASN A 295 28.65 0.80 -4.03
C ASN A 295 27.95 -0.47 -4.53
N ALA A 296 26.69 -0.37 -4.96
CA ALA A 296 25.94 -1.49 -5.53
C ALA A 296 26.66 -2.11 -6.74
N LEU A 297 27.13 -1.30 -7.69
CA LEU A 297 27.90 -1.80 -8.83
C LEU A 297 29.20 -2.45 -8.39
N MET A 298 29.96 -1.82 -7.48
CA MET A 298 31.23 -2.37 -6.98
C MET A 298 31.07 -3.70 -6.28
N GLN A 299 30.07 -3.81 -5.41
CA GLN A 299 29.82 -5.03 -4.62
C GLN A 299 29.20 -6.16 -5.45
N SER A 300 28.57 -5.82 -6.58
CA SER A 300 27.91 -6.78 -7.46
C SER A 300 28.79 -7.30 -8.58
N GLY A 301 30.09 -7.04 -8.54
CA GLY A 301 31.06 -7.62 -9.46
C GLY A 301 31.29 -6.82 -10.74
N ALA A 302 31.08 -5.51 -10.74
CA ALA A 302 31.42 -4.65 -11.88
C ALA A 302 32.94 -4.69 -12.17
N LEU A 303 33.32 -5.04 -13.41
CA LEU A 303 34.68 -5.23 -13.84
C LEU A 303 35.05 -4.36 -15.06
N LYS A 304 36.33 -4.16 -15.27
CA LYS A 304 36.90 -3.66 -16.52
C LYS A 304 36.87 -4.71 -17.64
N ALA A 305 37.12 -4.32 -18.87
CA ALA A 305 37.18 -5.22 -20.02
C ALA A 305 38.27 -6.30 -19.87
N ASP A 306 39.37 -5.98 -19.20
CA ASP A 306 40.47 -6.88 -18.87
C ASP A 306 40.20 -7.80 -17.67
N GLY A 307 39.01 -7.76 -17.09
CA GLY A 307 38.60 -8.53 -15.91
C GLY A 307 39.09 -7.95 -14.57
N THR A 308 39.81 -6.85 -14.56
CA THR A 308 40.23 -6.19 -13.31
C THR A 308 39.10 -5.37 -12.68
N LYS A 309 39.21 -5.13 -11.37
CA LYS A 309 38.18 -4.36 -10.64
C LYS A 309 38.22 -2.87 -11.02
N LEU A 310 37.04 -2.29 -11.22
CA LEU A 310 36.90 -0.84 -11.36
C LEU A 310 37.24 -0.14 -10.03
N LYS A 311 37.93 0.99 -10.12
CA LYS A 311 38.19 1.87 -8.96
C LYS A 311 36.91 2.65 -8.61
N LYS A 312 36.71 2.98 -7.36
CA LYS A 312 35.54 3.76 -6.90
C LYS A 312 35.37 5.09 -7.66
N SER A 313 36.47 5.77 -7.98
CA SER A 313 36.44 7.01 -8.75
C SER A 313 35.98 6.81 -10.20
N GLU A 314 36.30 5.65 -10.80
CA GLU A 314 35.83 5.28 -12.14
C GLU A 314 34.34 4.99 -12.12
N VAL A 315 33.86 4.19 -11.15
CA VAL A 315 32.41 3.89 -10.99
C VAL A 315 31.62 5.16 -10.71
N LYS A 316 32.11 6.08 -9.87
CA LYS A 316 31.48 7.38 -9.67
C LYS A 316 31.29 8.17 -10.97
N ARG A 317 32.30 8.21 -11.83
CA ARG A 317 32.21 8.88 -13.13
C ARG A 317 31.23 8.21 -14.07
N ILE A 318 31.19 6.87 -14.08
CA ILE A 318 30.24 6.09 -14.86
C ILE A 318 28.80 6.38 -14.41
N VAL A 319 28.51 6.30 -13.11
CA VAL A 319 27.18 6.57 -12.54
C VAL A 319 26.75 8.01 -12.82
N LYS A 320 27.66 8.99 -12.71
CA LYS A 320 27.37 10.37 -13.13
C LYS A 320 27.05 10.46 -14.64
N GLY A 321 27.75 9.67 -15.46
CA GLY A 321 27.49 9.58 -16.90
C GLY A 321 26.07 9.12 -17.22
N CYS A 322 25.45 8.26 -16.39
CA CYS A 322 24.06 7.85 -16.56
C CYS A 322 23.07 9.02 -16.58
N LEU A 323 23.36 10.07 -15.81
CA LEU A 323 22.52 11.28 -15.74
C LEU A 323 22.76 12.24 -16.90
N MET A 324 23.99 12.28 -17.42
CA MET A 324 24.46 13.35 -18.33
C MET A 324 24.40 12.93 -19.80
N PHE A 325 24.68 11.67 -20.12
CA PHE A 325 24.89 11.22 -21.49
C PHE A 325 23.65 10.59 -22.12
N GLY A 326 23.55 10.67 -23.46
CA GLY A 326 22.72 9.76 -24.24
C GLY A 326 23.33 8.36 -24.24
N GLU A 327 22.53 7.35 -24.61
CA GLU A 327 22.88 5.93 -24.49
C GLU A 327 24.18 5.57 -25.24
N ASP A 328 24.29 6.00 -26.52
CA ASP A 328 25.49 5.73 -27.35
C ASP A 328 26.77 6.37 -26.78
N MET A 329 26.65 7.60 -26.25
CA MET A 329 27.80 8.30 -25.66
C MET A 329 28.18 7.66 -24.33
N LEU A 330 27.20 7.21 -23.52
CA LEU A 330 27.46 6.48 -22.29
C LEU A 330 28.20 5.19 -22.58
N GLN A 331 27.75 4.43 -23.55
CA GLN A 331 28.41 3.18 -23.94
C GLN A 331 29.90 3.40 -24.30
N LYS A 332 30.17 4.35 -25.20
CA LYS A 332 31.55 4.72 -25.58
C LYS A 332 32.38 5.17 -24.38
N TYR A 333 31.76 5.94 -23.48
CA TYR A 333 32.40 6.41 -22.26
C TYR A 333 32.75 5.28 -21.30
N VAL A 334 31.81 4.34 -21.06
CA VAL A 334 32.06 3.16 -20.23
C VAL A 334 33.18 2.29 -20.85
N GLU A 335 33.13 2.07 -22.15
CA GLU A 335 34.15 1.31 -22.90
C GLU A 335 35.54 1.96 -22.80
N SER A 336 35.61 3.29 -22.77
CA SER A 336 36.89 4.02 -22.61
C SER A 336 37.49 3.95 -21.20
N ILE A 337 36.67 3.65 -20.19
CA ILE A 337 37.09 3.48 -18.79
C ILE A 337 37.37 2.01 -18.47
N ARG A 338 36.65 1.12 -19.13
CA ARG A 338 36.82 -0.34 -19.02
C ARG A 338 38.09 -0.78 -19.66
#